data_0b7dfc2808522a12bb18dfecb0913b89
#
_entry.id   0b7dfc2808522a12bb18dfecb0913b89
#
_cell.length_a   1.000
_cell.length_b   1.000
_cell.length_c   1.000
_cell.angle_alpha   90.00
_cell.angle_beta   90.00
_cell.angle_gamma   90.00
#
_symmetry.space_group_name_H-M   'P 1'
#
loop_
_entity.id
_entity.type
_entity.pdbx_description
1 polymer ?
#
loop_
_entity_poly.entity_id
_entity_poly.type
_entity_poly.pdbx_seq_one_letter_code
_entity_poly.pdbx_strand_id
1 'polypeptide(L)' 'ALVAQFALLCGLFAFEAVNTAIELVVDRVSPEFSAFAQQAKDLGSFAVLAMIFANVAWASFALWGALVG' A
#
# COMPACT_ATOMS: atom_id res chain seq x y z
N ALA A 1 13.13 4.65 -15.64
CA ALA A 1 13.19 3.80 -14.44
C ALA A 1 12.97 4.62 -13.16
N LEU A 2 13.64 5.77 -13.01
CA LEU A 2 13.49 6.59 -11.82
C LEU A 2 12.10 7.20 -11.70
N VAL A 3 11.52 7.61 -12.82
CA VAL A 3 10.17 8.18 -12.83
C VAL A 3 9.16 7.15 -12.39
N ALA A 4 9.26 5.93 -12.90
CA ALA A 4 8.34 4.86 -12.54
C ALA A 4 8.48 4.49 -11.06
N GLN A 5 9.71 4.39 -10.55
CA GLN A 5 9.94 4.10 -9.15
C GLN A 5 9.39 5.22 -8.25
N PHE A 6 9.59 6.46 -8.67
CA PHE A 6 9.05 7.59 -7.92
C PHE A 6 7.54 7.55 -7.87
N ALA A 7 6.89 7.28 -9.00
CA ALA A 7 5.44 7.18 -9.07
C ALA A 7 4.92 6.04 -8.17
N LEU A 8 5.60 4.90 -8.17
CA LEU A 8 5.20 3.77 -7.32
C LEU A 8 5.35 4.09 -5.85
N LEU A 9 6.41 4.82 -5.47
CA LEU A 9 6.58 5.24 -4.08
C LEU A 9 5.51 6.24 -3.66
N CYS A 10 5.16 7.18 -4.54
CA CYS A 10 4.06 8.09 -4.28
C CYS A 10 2.74 7.34 -4.09
N GLY A 11 2.50 6.33 -4.92
CA GLY A 11 1.32 5.48 -4.79
C GLY A 11 1.30 4.74 -3.46
N LEU A 12 2.44 4.24 -3.02
CA LEU A 12 2.55 3.57 -1.73
C LEU A 12 2.21 4.52 -0.58
N PHE A 13 2.77 5.73 -0.59
CA PHE A 13 2.46 6.71 0.45
C PHE A 13 0.99 7.14 0.40
N ALA A 14 0.43 7.28 -0.80
CA ALA A 14 -0.98 7.62 -0.95
C ALA A 14 -1.89 6.54 -0.37
N PHE A 15 -1.60 5.27 -0.65
CA PHE A 15 -2.38 4.16 -0.10
C PHE A 15 -2.20 4.04 1.40
N GLU A 16 -1.01 4.32 1.92
CA GLU A 16 -0.76 4.33 3.35
C GLU A 16 -1.60 5.42 4.05
N ALA A 17 -1.65 6.61 3.45
CA ALA A 17 -2.47 7.69 3.99
C ALA A 17 -3.95 7.33 3.96
N VAL A 18 -4.43 6.73 2.88
CA VAL A 18 -5.83 6.31 2.75
C VAL A 18 -6.14 5.21 3.77
N ASN A 19 -5.23 4.25 3.95
CA ASN A 19 -5.42 3.19 4.93
C ASN A 19 -5.53 3.77 6.34
N THR A 20 -4.69 4.73 6.68
CA THR A 20 -4.74 5.41 7.99
C THR A 20 -6.07 6.14 8.15
N ALA A 21 -6.55 6.80 7.09
CA ALA A 21 -7.84 7.48 7.12
C ALA A 21 -8.99 6.47 7.34
N ILE A 22 -8.93 5.32 6.69
CA ILE A 22 -9.92 4.26 6.88
C ILE A 22 -9.92 3.80 8.34
N GLU A 23 -8.75 3.58 8.92
CA GLU A 23 -8.64 3.15 10.31
C GLU A 23 -9.25 4.18 11.27
N LEU A 24 -8.95 5.45 11.04
CA LEU A 24 -9.49 6.53 11.87
C LEU A 24 -11.02 6.61 11.77
N VAL A 25 -11.55 6.52 10.56
CA VAL A 25 -13.00 6.59 10.33
C VAL A 25 -13.69 5.37 10.95
N VAL A 26 -13.14 4.18 10.71
CA VAL A 26 -13.74 2.95 11.22
C VAL A 26 -13.74 2.94 12.76
N ASP A 27 -12.65 3.37 13.37
CA ASP A 27 -12.56 3.41 14.83
C ASP A 27 -13.54 4.42 15.42
N ARG A 28 -13.84 5.49 14.70
CA ARG A 28 -14.79 6.50 15.15
C ARG A 28 -16.24 6.03 15.02
N VAL A 29 -16.55 5.38 13.89
CA VAL A 29 -17.91 4.94 13.57
C VAL A 29 -18.25 3.64 14.29
N SER A 30 -17.29 2.74 14.39
CA SER A 30 -17.48 1.43 15.00
C SER A 30 -16.34 1.16 15.99
N PRO A 31 -16.36 1.80 17.16
CA PRO A 31 -15.28 1.63 18.14
C PRO A 31 -15.20 0.21 18.70
N GLU A 32 -16.30 -0.55 18.61
CA GLU A 32 -16.32 -1.94 19.04
C GLU A 32 -15.81 -2.82 17.91
N PHE A 33 -15.18 -3.93 18.29
CA PHE A 33 -14.76 -4.91 17.30
C PHE A 33 -15.99 -5.47 16.59
N SER A 34 -15.97 -5.43 15.28
CA SER A 34 -17.05 -5.98 14.46
C SER A 34 -16.44 -6.59 13.20
N ALA A 35 -17.16 -7.53 12.58
CA ALA A 35 -16.71 -8.15 11.34
C ALA A 35 -16.54 -7.11 10.23
N PHE A 36 -17.46 -6.13 10.18
CA PHE A 36 -17.36 -5.05 9.20
C PHE A 36 -16.09 -4.22 9.40
N ALA A 37 -15.81 -3.81 10.64
CA ALA A 37 -14.63 -3.00 10.94
C ALA A 37 -13.35 -3.76 10.61
N GLN A 38 -13.29 -5.04 10.98
CA GLN A 38 -12.15 -5.89 10.67
C GLN A 38 -11.94 -6.01 9.17
N GLN A 39 -13.01 -6.23 8.42
CA GLN A 39 -12.94 -6.39 6.99
C GLN A 39 -12.45 -5.12 6.30
N ALA A 40 -12.95 -3.95 6.73
CA ALA A 40 -12.53 -2.68 6.16
C ALA A 40 -11.04 -2.44 6.40
N LYS A 41 -10.57 -2.70 7.62
CA LYS A 41 -9.16 -2.54 7.97
C LYS A 41 -8.27 -3.50 7.20
N ASP A 42 -8.73 -4.74 7.03
CA ASP A 42 -7.96 -5.74 6.29
C ASP A 42 -7.81 -5.36 4.83
N LEU A 43 -8.87 -4.85 4.21
CA LEU A 43 -8.80 -4.42 2.81
C LEU A 43 -7.86 -3.24 2.64
N GLY A 44 -7.87 -2.28 3.57
CA GLY A 44 -6.94 -1.15 3.53
C GLY A 44 -5.50 -1.60 3.64
N SER A 45 -5.23 -2.51 4.58
CA SER A 45 -3.89 -3.07 4.77
C SER A 45 -3.45 -3.88 3.56
N PHE A 46 -4.37 -4.62 2.95
CA PHE A 46 -4.07 -5.40 1.75
C PHE A 46 -3.67 -4.48 0.59
N ALA A 47 -4.33 -3.34 0.44
CA ALA A 47 -3.99 -2.38 -0.61
C ALA A 47 -2.57 -1.86 -0.45
N VAL A 48 -2.17 -1.54 0.79
CA VAL A 48 -0.80 -1.10 1.09
C VAL A 48 0.19 -2.22 0.79
N LEU A 49 -0.12 -3.44 1.19
CA LEU A 49 0.75 -4.59 0.95
C LEU A 49 0.94 -4.83 -0.55
N ALA A 50 -0.13 -4.71 -1.33
CA ALA A 50 -0.05 -4.86 -2.78
C ALA A 50 0.89 -3.81 -3.40
N MET A 51 0.86 -2.57 -2.90
CA MET A 51 1.76 -1.53 -3.37
C MET A 51 3.21 -1.78 -2.95
N ILE A 52 3.42 -2.36 -1.78
CA ILE A 52 4.76 -2.76 -1.36
C ILE A 52 5.31 -3.81 -2.33
N PHE A 53 4.52 -4.82 -2.66
CA PHE A 53 4.93 -5.83 -3.64
C PHE A 53 5.21 -5.23 -5.00
N ALA A 54 4.40 -4.28 -5.45
CA ALA A 54 4.61 -3.61 -6.73
C ALA A 54 5.94 -2.84 -6.75
N ASN A 55 6.26 -2.16 -5.64
CA ASN A 55 7.51 -1.44 -5.52
C ASN A 55 8.70 -2.39 -5.53
N VAL A 56 8.62 -3.48 -4.79
CA VAL A 56 9.69 -4.47 -4.73
C VAL A 56 9.88 -5.13 -6.08
N ALA A 57 8.80 -5.50 -6.75
CA ALA A 57 8.87 -6.13 -8.06
C ALA A 57 9.53 -5.22 -9.09
N TRP A 58 9.13 -3.95 -9.12
CA TRP A 58 9.72 -3.00 -10.05
C TRP A 58 11.19 -2.75 -9.76
N ALA A 59 11.53 -2.56 -8.48
CA ALA A 59 12.91 -2.32 -8.10
C ALA A 59 13.79 -3.54 -8.43
N SER A 60 13.29 -4.74 -8.22
CA SER A 60 14.01 -5.97 -8.54
C SER A 60 14.21 -6.10 -10.05
N PHE A 61 13.19 -5.79 -10.82
CA PHE A 61 13.30 -5.84 -12.29
C PHE A 61 14.30 -4.82 -12.80
N ALA A 62 14.25 -3.60 -12.28
CA ALA A 62 15.16 -2.54 -12.69
C ALA A 62 16.61 -2.88 -12.32
N LEU A 63 16.82 -3.42 -11.12
CA LEU A 63 18.15 -3.84 -10.66
C LEU A 63 18.69 -4.98 -11.52
N TRP A 64 17.85 -5.95 -11.81
CA TRP A 64 18.23 -7.08 -12.67
C TRP A 64 18.69 -6.58 -14.05
N GLY A 65 17.92 -5.68 -14.64
CA GLY A 65 18.27 -5.09 -15.93
C GLY A 65 19.59 -4.32 -15.89
N ALA A 66 19.84 -3.61 -14.79
CA ALA A 66 21.09 -2.88 -14.62
C ALA A 66 22.28 -3.82 -14.48
N LEU A 67 22.09 -4.98 -13.83
CA LEU A 67 23.18 -5.93 -13.62
C LEU A 67 23.46 -6.76 -14.88
N VAL A 68 22.46 -7.09 -15.64
CA VAL A 68 22.57 -7.98 -16.79
C VAL A 68 22.75 -7.22 -18.09
N GLY A 69 22.06 -6.10 -18.20
CA GLY A 69 22.07 -5.28 -19.40
C GLY A 69 23.13 -4.24 -19.38
#